data_05d06a28e3c0ac568ec80710c6a67ecf
#
_entry.id   05d06a28e3c0ac568ec80710c6a67ecf
#
_cell.length_a   1.000
_cell.length_b   1.000
_cell.length_c   1.000
_cell.angle_alpha   90.00
_cell.angle_beta   90.00
_cell.angle_gamma   90.00
#
_symmetry.space_group_name_H-M   'P 1'
#
loop_
_entity.id
_entity.type
_entity.pdbx_description
1 polymer ?
#
loop_
_entity_poly.entity_id
_entity_poly.type
_entity_poly.pdbx_seq_one_letter_code
_entity_poly.pdbx_strand_id
1 'polypeptide(L)'
;MRKLICIICILCGVSTMQAKDKYDNPDTLVVSRDGTGQFRNVAEAIEVCRAFMEYHKVIYVKKGTYKEKLVVPQWLTNIEICGEDRDQTVITWDDHANIFLPEIGKGMGTFRTFTLKIQGSRITLKNITIENNSARLGQAVALHTEGDRLTFINCRFLGHQDTIYTGNAKSRHYFKDCYIEGTTDFIFGPSTAWFENCDIFCKANSYITAASTPQDVLYGYIFNNCHITTAAEVDKVYLGRPWRDYGYTLFMNCDLPRQIRPEGWHQWRPEAVKTARYMEYNNRGEGAAADKRVAWSRQLTKKEAQQITLERVFTLNDTWNPNK
;
A
#
# COMPACT_ATOMS: atom_id res chain seq x y z
N MET A 1 -48.49 51.21 -54.52
CA MET A 1 -47.13 51.22 -53.96
C MET A 1 -47.13 50.31 -52.73
N ARG A 2 -46.72 49.08 -52.89
CA ARG A 2 -46.60 48.11 -51.77
C ARG A 2 -45.16 48.10 -51.35
N LYS A 3 -44.90 48.49 -50.10
CA LYS A 3 -43.55 48.39 -49.48
C LYS A 3 -43.31 46.97 -49.02
N LEU A 4 -42.31 46.37 -49.58
CA LEU A 4 -41.76 45.04 -49.18
C LEU A 4 -40.83 45.28 -47.96
N ILE A 5 -41.23 44.74 -46.81
CA ILE A 5 -40.36 44.73 -45.61
C ILE A 5 -39.61 43.40 -45.63
N CYS A 6 -38.28 43.43 -45.91
CA CYS A 6 -37.40 42.30 -45.71
C CYS A 6 -37.05 42.17 -44.23
N ILE A 7 -37.55 41.11 -43.59
CA ILE A 7 -37.12 40.71 -42.25
C ILE A 7 -35.89 39.83 -42.42
N ILE A 8 -34.74 40.37 -42.06
CA ILE A 8 -33.48 39.61 -41.94
C ILE A 8 -33.53 38.91 -40.60
N CYS A 9 -33.81 37.60 -40.58
CA CYS A 9 -33.61 36.77 -39.41
C CYS A 9 -32.10 36.50 -39.25
N ILE A 10 -31.45 37.21 -38.31
CA ILE A 10 -30.12 36.88 -37.84
C ILE A 10 -30.27 35.68 -36.89
N LEU A 11 -29.98 34.50 -37.40
CA LEU A 11 -29.78 33.29 -36.60
C LEU A 11 -28.45 33.46 -35.87
N CYS A 12 -28.47 34.01 -34.65
CA CYS A 12 -27.39 33.89 -33.72
C CYS A 12 -27.30 32.39 -33.29
N GLY A 13 -26.47 31.63 -33.96
CA GLY A 13 -26.03 30.33 -33.47
C GLY A 13 -25.28 30.51 -32.15
N VAL A 14 -25.98 30.35 -31.05
CA VAL A 14 -25.36 30.23 -29.75
C VAL A 14 -24.68 28.87 -29.75
N SER A 15 -23.39 28.83 -30.19
CA SER A 15 -22.53 27.71 -29.89
C SER A 15 -22.36 27.72 -28.38
N THR A 16 -23.08 26.85 -27.68
CA THR A 16 -22.74 26.50 -26.31
C THR A 16 -21.42 25.78 -26.36
N MET A 17 -20.30 26.52 -26.33
CA MET A 17 -19.04 25.99 -25.89
C MET A 17 -19.27 25.57 -24.43
N GLN A 18 -19.63 24.31 -24.22
CA GLN A 18 -19.50 23.70 -22.92
C GLN A 18 -18.03 23.87 -22.55
N ALA A 19 -17.75 24.78 -21.61
CA ALA A 19 -16.41 24.93 -21.07
C ALA A 19 -16.04 23.56 -20.50
N LYS A 20 -15.19 22.83 -21.21
CA LYS A 20 -14.65 21.55 -20.73
C LYS A 20 -13.93 21.88 -19.43
N ASP A 21 -14.40 21.31 -18.32
CA ASP A 21 -13.73 21.50 -17.03
C ASP A 21 -12.25 21.17 -17.23
N LYS A 22 -11.35 22.08 -16.90
CA LYS A 22 -9.90 21.91 -17.11
C LYS A 22 -9.35 20.67 -16.39
N TYR A 23 -10.10 20.12 -15.43
CA TYR A 23 -9.74 18.92 -14.66
C TYR A 23 -10.44 17.65 -15.17
N ASP A 24 -11.37 17.73 -16.07
CA ASP A 24 -12.05 16.59 -16.72
C ASP A 24 -11.15 15.87 -17.74
N ASN A 25 -10.03 16.48 -18.08
CA ASN A 25 -9.08 15.92 -19.01
C ASN A 25 -8.31 14.75 -18.37
N PRO A 26 -8.00 13.65 -19.10
CA PRO A 26 -7.08 12.60 -18.66
C PRO A 26 -5.62 13.08 -18.50
N ASP A 27 -5.32 14.33 -18.83
CA ASP A 27 -3.99 14.91 -18.70
C ASP A 27 -3.48 14.89 -17.26
N THR A 28 -2.18 15.00 -17.14
CA THR A 28 -1.48 15.00 -15.86
C THR A 28 -1.77 16.26 -15.06
N LEU A 29 -2.15 16.09 -13.80
CA LEU A 29 -2.20 17.14 -12.79
C LEU A 29 -0.84 17.26 -12.13
N VAL A 30 -0.25 18.46 -12.12
CA VAL A 30 1.08 18.68 -11.55
C VAL A 30 0.98 19.36 -10.19
N VAL A 31 1.54 18.71 -9.18
CA VAL A 31 1.66 19.24 -7.81
C VAL A 31 3.09 19.72 -7.59
N SER A 32 3.27 20.97 -7.14
CA SER A 32 4.58 21.52 -6.79
C SER A 32 4.47 22.55 -5.67
N ARG A 33 5.22 22.38 -4.60
CA ARG A 33 5.22 23.30 -3.45
C ARG A 33 5.69 24.72 -3.78
N ASP A 34 6.57 24.86 -4.76
CA ASP A 34 7.09 26.15 -5.21
C ASP A 34 6.08 26.95 -6.08
N GLY A 35 4.93 26.34 -6.42
CA GLY A 35 3.89 26.95 -7.22
C GLY A 35 4.11 26.88 -8.73
N THR A 36 5.09 26.10 -9.19
CA THR A 36 5.32 25.86 -10.63
C THR A 36 4.37 24.80 -11.20
N GLY A 37 3.58 24.12 -10.37
CA GLY A 37 2.50 23.21 -10.74
C GLY A 37 1.12 23.87 -10.73
N GLN A 38 0.09 23.10 -11.07
CA GLN A 38 -1.31 23.51 -10.98
C GLN A 38 -1.78 23.57 -9.53
N PHE A 39 -1.19 22.74 -8.67
CA PHE A 39 -1.53 22.61 -7.24
C PHE A 39 -0.27 22.74 -6.39
N ARG A 40 -0.44 23.22 -5.16
CA ARG A 40 0.63 23.26 -4.15
C ARG A 40 0.59 22.07 -3.19
N ASN A 41 -0.58 21.42 -3.08
CA ASN A 41 -0.88 20.32 -2.18
C ASN A 41 -1.38 19.11 -2.97
N VAL A 42 -1.05 17.91 -2.49
CA VAL A 42 -1.52 16.66 -3.11
C VAL A 42 -3.02 16.46 -2.87
N ALA A 43 -3.51 16.88 -1.69
CA ALA A 43 -4.94 16.84 -1.36
C ALA A 43 -5.80 17.56 -2.39
N GLU A 44 -5.41 18.78 -2.80
CA GLU A 44 -6.12 19.57 -3.80
C GLU A 44 -6.20 18.86 -5.16
N ALA A 45 -5.09 18.21 -5.57
CA ALA A 45 -5.07 17.45 -6.82
C ALA A 45 -5.95 16.20 -6.76
N ILE A 46 -6.08 15.55 -5.59
CA ILE A 46 -6.99 14.43 -5.38
C ILE A 46 -8.45 14.91 -5.43
N GLU A 47 -8.78 16.02 -4.77
CA GLU A 47 -10.13 16.54 -4.68
C GLU A 47 -10.74 16.96 -6.03
N VAL A 48 -9.93 17.47 -6.95
CA VAL A 48 -10.40 17.85 -8.29
C VAL A 48 -10.55 16.66 -9.24
N CYS A 49 -10.14 15.47 -8.84
CA CYS A 49 -10.36 14.27 -9.64
C CYS A 49 -11.84 13.90 -9.64
N ARG A 50 -12.37 13.68 -10.84
CA ARG A 50 -13.77 13.33 -11.02
C ARG A 50 -14.06 11.92 -10.49
N ALA A 51 -15.20 11.75 -9.84
CA ALA A 51 -15.66 10.44 -9.37
C ALA A 51 -15.96 9.49 -10.55
N PHE A 52 -15.70 8.19 -10.35
CA PHE A 52 -16.03 7.11 -11.27
C PHE A 52 -15.43 7.26 -12.68
N MET A 53 -14.20 7.76 -12.76
CA MET A 53 -13.49 7.90 -14.03
C MET A 53 -13.23 6.53 -14.69
N GLU A 54 -13.52 6.43 -15.98
CA GLU A 54 -13.14 5.27 -16.80
C GLU A 54 -11.76 5.45 -17.43
N TYR A 55 -11.27 6.68 -17.56
CA TYR A 55 -9.95 7.02 -18.09
C TYR A 55 -8.88 7.09 -16.99
N HIS A 56 -7.64 6.94 -17.39
CA HIS A 56 -6.48 7.04 -16.50
C HIS A 56 -6.13 8.51 -16.23
N LYS A 57 -5.92 8.87 -14.96
CA LYS A 57 -5.50 10.20 -14.51
C LYS A 57 -4.16 10.08 -13.77
N VAL A 58 -3.21 10.95 -14.11
CA VAL A 58 -1.92 11.04 -13.42
C VAL A 58 -1.90 12.28 -12.52
N ILE A 59 -1.52 12.09 -11.26
CA ILE A 59 -1.13 13.16 -10.33
C ILE A 59 0.38 13.08 -10.21
N TYR A 60 1.09 13.99 -10.90
CA TYR A 60 2.55 14.08 -10.87
C TYR A 60 2.98 15.03 -9.76
N VAL A 61 3.72 14.48 -8.78
CA VAL A 61 4.15 15.22 -7.59
C VAL A 61 5.64 15.52 -7.70
N LYS A 62 5.99 16.79 -7.81
CA LYS A 62 7.39 17.23 -7.85
C LYS A 62 8.08 17.01 -6.52
N LYS A 63 9.42 17.01 -6.55
CA LYS A 63 10.27 16.92 -5.36
C LYS A 63 9.84 17.90 -4.29
N GLY A 64 9.84 17.43 -3.05
CA GLY A 64 9.46 18.22 -1.89
C GLY A 64 8.88 17.35 -0.76
N THR A 65 8.83 17.91 0.42
CA THR A 65 8.18 17.28 1.57
C THR A 65 6.78 17.86 1.74
N TYR A 66 5.77 17.04 1.59
CA TYR A 66 4.36 17.38 1.69
C TYR A 66 3.84 16.85 3.03
N LYS A 67 3.69 17.74 4.03
CA LYS A 67 3.12 17.36 5.33
C LYS A 67 1.59 17.38 5.20
N GLU A 68 1.04 16.27 4.76
CA GLU A 68 -0.38 16.11 4.44
C GLU A 68 -0.90 14.74 4.89
N LYS A 69 -2.10 14.72 5.47
CA LYS A 69 -2.84 13.49 5.77
C LYS A 69 -3.89 13.29 4.68
N LEU A 70 -3.69 12.27 3.86
CA LEU A 70 -4.39 12.12 2.59
C LEU A 70 -5.38 10.96 2.59
N VAL A 71 -6.50 11.15 1.90
CA VAL A 71 -7.46 10.10 1.58
C VAL A 71 -7.70 10.09 0.07
N VAL A 72 -7.51 8.96 -0.58
CA VAL A 72 -8.04 8.67 -1.92
C VAL A 72 -9.38 7.97 -1.72
N PRO A 73 -10.52 8.67 -1.88
CA PRO A 73 -11.82 8.14 -1.49
C PRO A 73 -12.30 7.01 -2.43
N GLN A 74 -13.27 6.24 -1.96
CA GLN A 74 -13.75 5.02 -2.62
C GLN A 74 -14.26 5.23 -4.05
N TRP A 75 -14.79 6.41 -4.35
CA TRP A 75 -15.30 6.75 -5.69
C TRP A 75 -14.24 7.17 -6.70
N LEU A 76 -12.98 7.32 -6.28
CA LEU A 76 -11.87 7.58 -7.19
C LEU A 76 -11.26 6.27 -7.67
N THR A 77 -11.11 6.15 -8.98
CA THR A 77 -10.53 4.95 -9.64
C THR A 77 -9.61 5.35 -10.78
N ASN A 78 -8.72 4.45 -11.19
CA ASN A 78 -7.82 4.65 -12.33
C ASN A 78 -6.88 5.86 -12.17
N ILE A 79 -6.39 6.10 -10.96
CA ILE A 79 -5.45 7.19 -10.67
C ILE A 79 -4.05 6.62 -10.47
N GLU A 80 -3.07 7.27 -11.08
CA GLU A 80 -1.66 7.11 -10.76
C GLU A 80 -1.16 8.35 -10.01
N ILE A 81 -0.59 8.16 -8.83
CA ILE A 81 0.14 9.20 -8.09
C ILE A 81 1.63 8.89 -8.29
N CYS A 82 2.33 9.75 -9.03
CA CYS A 82 3.71 9.55 -9.42
C CYS A 82 4.61 10.66 -8.88
N GLY A 83 5.55 10.31 -8.02
CA GLY A 83 6.59 11.23 -7.56
C GLY A 83 7.66 11.45 -8.64
N GLU A 84 8.23 12.64 -8.67
CA GLU A 84 9.35 12.98 -9.52
C GLU A 84 10.62 12.16 -9.16
N ASP A 85 10.78 11.86 -7.88
CA ASP A 85 11.92 11.12 -7.35
C ASP A 85 11.48 10.38 -6.07
N ARG A 86 11.78 9.09 -5.99
CA ARG A 86 11.37 8.23 -4.88
C ARG A 86 11.77 8.76 -3.51
N ASP A 87 13.02 9.25 -3.39
CA ASP A 87 13.62 9.61 -2.11
C ASP A 87 13.38 11.09 -1.76
N GLN A 88 13.09 11.93 -2.75
CA GLN A 88 12.93 13.38 -2.58
C GLN A 88 11.46 13.85 -2.71
N THR A 89 10.54 12.98 -3.13
CA THR A 89 9.09 13.27 -3.12
C THR A 89 8.47 12.55 -1.94
N VAL A 90 8.27 13.27 -0.83
CA VAL A 90 7.88 12.70 0.47
C VAL A 90 6.52 13.23 0.91
N ILE A 91 5.56 12.34 1.11
CA ILE A 91 4.31 12.64 1.82
C ILE A 91 4.47 12.13 3.24
N THR A 92 4.33 13.02 4.24
CA THR A 92 4.60 12.69 5.64
C THR A 92 3.51 13.20 6.57
N TRP A 93 3.27 12.46 7.63
CA TRP A 93 2.40 12.84 8.76
C TRP A 93 2.94 12.23 10.05
N ASP A 94 2.41 12.65 11.22
CA ASP A 94 2.98 12.31 12.51
C ASP A 94 1.98 11.85 13.57
N ASP A 95 0.79 11.41 13.17
CA ASP A 95 -0.20 10.85 14.10
C ASP A 95 0.23 9.47 14.64
N HIS A 96 -0.06 9.20 15.90
CA HIS A 96 0.13 7.91 16.55
C HIS A 96 -1.09 7.53 17.41
N ALA A 97 -1.28 6.24 17.68
CA ALA A 97 -2.48 5.71 18.33
C ALA A 97 -2.79 6.27 19.71
N ASN A 98 -1.76 6.74 20.43
CA ASN A 98 -1.87 7.26 21.79
C ASN A 98 -2.15 8.77 21.89
N ILE A 99 -2.32 9.48 20.77
CA ILE A 99 -2.81 10.86 20.78
C ILE A 99 -4.19 10.85 21.43
N PHE A 100 -4.33 11.56 22.56
CA PHE A 100 -5.58 11.63 23.27
C PHE A 100 -6.58 12.52 22.53
N LEU A 101 -7.80 12.00 22.31
CA LEU A 101 -8.91 12.72 21.68
C LEU A 101 -9.95 13.06 22.77
N PRO A 102 -10.03 14.33 23.21
CA PRO A 102 -10.96 14.73 24.26
C PRO A 102 -12.41 14.43 23.95
N GLU A 103 -12.82 14.54 22.69
CA GLU A 103 -14.19 14.35 22.21
C GLU A 103 -14.70 12.92 22.44
N ILE A 104 -13.79 11.94 22.50
CA ILE A 104 -14.13 10.54 22.73
C ILE A 104 -13.53 9.96 24.01
N GLY A 105 -12.77 10.79 24.78
CA GLY A 105 -12.17 10.42 26.06
C GLY A 105 -11.15 9.29 26.03
N LYS A 106 -10.48 9.04 24.87
CA LYS A 106 -9.50 7.97 24.68
C LYS A 106 -8.49 8.29 23.60
N GLY A 107 -7.49 7.41 23.42
CA GLY A 107 -6.51 7.52 22.36
C GLY A 107 -7.13 7.40 20.96
N MET A 108 -6.47 8.00 19.99
CA MET A 108 -6.86 8.03 18.56
C MET A 108 -7.06 6.62 18.00
N GLY A 109 -6.23 5.67 18.39
CA GLY A 109 -6.23 4.29 17.87
C GLY A 109 -5.58 4.17 16.49
N THR A 110 -5.11 2.97 16.18
CA THR A 110 -4.25 2.67 15.01
C THR A 110 -4.82 3.19 13.68
N PHE A 111 -6.09 2.90 13.39
CA PHE A 111 -6.67 3.11 12.05
C PHE A 111 -6.96 4.58 11.69
N ARG A 112 -6.73 5.50 12.61
CA ARG A 112 -6.85 6.94 12.37
C ARG A 112 -5.49 7.63 12.15
N THR A 113 -4.38 6.91 12.29
CA THR A 113 -3.04 7.50 12.28
C THR A 113 -2.39 7.61 10.91
N PHE A 114 -3.04 7.14 9.87
CA PHE A 114 -2.47 7.03 8.51
C PHE A 114 -1.97 8.38 7.96
N THR A 115 -0.89 8.31 7.22
CA THR A 115 -0.47 9.40 6.34
C THR A 115 -1.26 9.39 5.05
N LEU A 116 -1.31 8.23 4.37
CA LEU A 116 -2.10 8.05 3.15
C LEU A 116 -3.08 6.89 3.34
N LYS A 117 -4.38 7.16 3.12
CA LYS A 117 -5.43 6.16 3.06
C LYS A 117 -5.96 6.02 1.64
N ILE A 118 -5.98 4.79 1.09
CA ILE A 118 -6.49 4.50 -0.25
C ILE A 118 -7.73 3.61 -0.14
N GLN A 119 -8.89 4.19 -0.38
CA GLN A 119 -10.16 3.45 -0.43
C GLN A 119 -10.60 3.16 -1.87
N GLY A 120 -10.11 3.95 -2.82
CA GLY A 120 -10.33 3.78 -4.25
C GLY A 120 -9.64 2.53 -4.80
N SER A 121 -10.18 1.96 -5.87
CA SER A 121 -9.62 0.79 -6.54
C SER A 121 -8.90 1.16 -7.84
N ARG A 122 -7.99 0.30 -8.32
CA ARG A 122 -7.14 0.58 -9.49
C ARG A 122 -6.32 1.87 -9.32
N ILE A 123 -5.71 2.00 -8.15
CA ILE A 123 -4.81 3.12 -7.84
C ILE A 123 -3.37 2.62 -7.92
N THR A 124 -2.53 3.40 -8.56
CA THR A 124 -1.09 3.13 -8.68
C THR A 124 -0.30 4.24 -7.99
N LEU A 125 0.66 3.87 -7.15
CA LEU A 125 1.70 4.77 -6.64
C LEU A 125 3.03 4.40 -7.27
N LYS A 126 3.80 5.43 -7.71
CA LYS A 126 5.14 5.24 -8.28
C LYS A 126 6.12 6.29 -7.75
N ASN A 127 7.38 5.89 -7.56
CA ASN A 127 8.50 6.79 -7.30
C ASN A 127 8.25 7.79 -6.17
N ILE A 128 7.64 7.38 -5.06
CA ILE A 128 7.22 8.27 -3.97
C ILE A 128 7.48 7.65 -2.61
N THR A 129 7.79 8.48 -1.63
CA THR A 129 7.88 8.09 -0.22
C THR A 129 6.61 8.46 0.53
N ILE A 130 6.05 7.49 1.24
CA ILE A 130 4.95 7.68 2.21
C ILE A 130 5.51 7.37 3.60
N GLU A 131 5.47 8.35 4.48
CA GLU A 131 6.09 8.29 5.79
C GLU A 131 5.09 8.61 6.90
N ASN A 132 5.07 7.81 7.95
CA ASN A 132 4.60 8.29 9.25
C ASN A 132 5.83 8.53 10.13
N ASN A 133 6.14 9.80 10.38
CA ASN A 133 7.35 10.20 11.10
C ASN A 133 7.13 10.45 12.60
N SER A 134 6.04 9.94 13.16
CA SER A 134 5.86 9.98 14.61
C SER A 134 7.02 9.25 15.31
N ALA A 135 7.41 9.69 16.49
CA ALA A 135 8.32 8.92 17.32
C ALA A 135 7.70 7.56 17.68
N ARG A 136 8.48 6.64 18.28
CA ARG A 136 8.00 5.32 18.74
C ARG A 136 7.03 5.43 19.92
N LEU A 137 5.90 6.10 19.71
CA LEU A 137 4.90 6.43 20.74
C LEU A 137 3.65 5.50 20.68
N GLY A 138 3.67 4.49 19.82
CA GLY A 138 2.58 3.57 19.60
C GLY A 138 2.43 3.22 18.12
N GLN A 139 1.31 2.61 17.76
CA GLN A 139 0.99 2.28 16.38
C GLN A 139 0.85 3.57 15.55
N ALA A 140 1.43 3.57 14.36
CA ALA A 140 1.52 4.76 13.51
C ALA A 140 1.61 4.35 12.03
N VAL A 141 0.48 4.40 11.33
CA VAL A 141 0.34 3.89 9.98
C VAL A 141 0.84 4.92 8.95
N ALA A 142 1.77 4.54 8.08
CA ALA A 142 2.11 5.34 6.91
C ALA A 142 1.11 5.11 5.77
N LEU A 143 0.89 3.86 5.39
CA LEU A 143 -0.04 3.48 4.33
C LEU A 143 -1.20 2.64 4.87
N HIS A 144 -2.43 3.09 4.65
CA HIS A 144 -3.67 2.36 4.94
C HIS A 144 -4.43 2.10 3.62
N THR A 145 -4.65 0.85 3.26
CA THR A 145 -5.37 0.50 2.03
C THR A 145 -6.69 -0.20 2.33
N GLU A 146 -7.71 0.05 1.51
CA GLU A 146 -9.00 -0.63 1.55
C GLU A 146 -9.49 -1.01 0.13
N GLY A 147 -8.98 -0.32 -0.91
CA GLY A 147 -9.31 -0.55 -2.31
C GLY A 147 -8.71 -1.84 -2.88
N ASP A 148 -9.31 -2.34 -3.95
CA ASP A 148 -8.81 -3.50 -4.72
C ASP A 148 -7.93 -3.06 -5.91
N ARG A 149 -7.01 -3.95 -6.35
CA ARG A 149 -6.12 -3.73 -7.49
C ARG A 149 -5.23 -2.50 -7.30
N LEU A 150 -4.54 -2.47 -6.16
CA LEU A 150 -3.59 -1.42 -5.86
C LEU A 150 -2.18 -1.86 -6.27
N THR A 151 -1.46 -0.94 -6.91
CA THR A 151 -0.09 -1.18 -7.40
C THR A 151 0.86 -0.15 -6.83
N PHE A 152 1.98 -0.61 -6.28
CA PHE A 152 3.03 0.22 -5.69
C PHE A 152 4.35 -0.16 -6.35
N ILE A 153 4.96 0.77 -7.08
CA ILE A 153 6.19 0.52 -7.84
C ILE A 153 7.27 1.52 -7.42
N ASN A 154 8.42 1.01 -7.01
CA ASN A 154 9.57 1.82 -6.61
C ASN A 154 9.17 2.89 -5.58
N CYS A 155 8.39 2.51 -4.56
CA CYS A 155 7.96 3.38 -3.46
C CYS A 155 8.78 3.12 -2.19
N ARG A 156 8.78 4.08 -1.27
CA ARG A 156 9.27 3.87 0.10
C ARG A 156 8.14 4.04 1.09
N PHE A 157 8.07 3.12 2.05
CA PHE A 157 7.11 3.18 3.16
C PHE A 157 7.89 3.20 4.46
N LEU A 158 7.88 4.37 5.11
CA LEU A 158 8.70 4.63 6.29
C LEU A 158 7.82 4.77 7.52
N GLY A 159 8.19 4.06 8.59
CA GLY A 159 7.46 4.11 9.84
C GLY A 159 8.12 3.31 10.95
N HIS A 160 7.33 2.98 11.95
CA HIS A 160 7.74 2.18 13.10
C HIS A 160 6.77 1.00 13.30
N GLN A 161 5.98 0.98 14.37
CA GLN A 161 4.98 -0.05 14.55
C GLN A 161 3.79 0.21 13.62
N ASP A 162 3.33 -0.84 12.91
CA ASP A 162 2.16 -0.81 12.05
C ASP A 162 2.31 0.09 10.78
N THR A 163 3.48 0.10 10.12
CA THR A 163 3.77 1.00 8.98
C THR A 163 2.76 0.83 7.83
N ILE A 164 2.44 -0.40 7.42
CA ILE A 164 1.51 -0.70 6.32
C ILE A 164 0.34 -1.53 6.83
N TYR A 165 -0.87 -0.97 6.77
CA TYR A 165 -2.11 -1.70 6.95
C TYR A 165 -2.74 -2.02 5.60
N THR A 166 -2.93 -3.32 5.30
CA THR A 166 -3.60 -3.79 4.09
C THR A 166 -5.01 -4.22 4.43
N GLY A 167 -5.95 -3.28 4.43
CA GLY A 167 -7.35 -3.51 4.77
C GLY A 167 -8.14 -4.20 3.65
N ASN A 168 -9.35 -4.64 3.99
CA ASN A 168 -10.29 -5.35 3.13
C ASN A 168 -9.78 -6.73 2.65
N ALA A 169 -10.36 -7.79 3.21
CA ALA A 169 -9.96 -9.17 2.96
C ALA A 169 -10.06 -9.63 1.49
N LYS A 170 -10.88 -8.95 0.68
CA LYS A 170 -11.07 -9.27 -0.75
C LYS A 170 -10.22 -8.41 -1.67
N SER A 171 -9.41 -7.50 -1.15
CA SER A 171 -8.55 -6.64 -1.95
C SER A 171 -7.22 -7.29 -2.28
N ARG A 172 -6.63 -6.85 -3.40
CA ARG A 172 -5.36 -7.34 -3.94
C ARG A 172 -4.40 -6.18 -4.10
N HIS A 173 -3.19 -6.37 -3.59
CA HIS A 173 -2.15 -5.36 -3.59
C HIS A 173 -0.85 -5.91 -4.17
N TYR A 174 -0.21 -5.16 -5.02
CA TYR A 174 1.07 -5.48 -5.63
C TYR A 174 2.13 -4.45 -5.27
N PHE A 175 3.17 -4.89 -4.60
CA PHE A 175 4.33 -4.09 -4.25
C PHE A 175 5.53 -4.60 -5.04
N LYS A 176 6.15 -3.73 -5.84
CA LYS A 176 7.31 -4.09 -6.65
C LYS A 176 8.44 -3.09 -6.46
N ASP A 177 9.66 -3.61 -6.25
CA ASP A 177 10.88 -2.80 -6.08
C ASP A 177 10.74 -1.73 -4.98
N CYS A 178 9.93 -2.01 -3.94
CA CYS A 178 9.65 -1.09 -2.85
C CYS A 178 10.62 -1.27 -1.69
N TYR A 179 10.90 -0.17 -0.97
CA TYR A 179 11.57 -0.19 0.32
C TYR A 179 10.54 -0.02 1.43
N ILE A 180 10.55 -0.93 2.41
CA ILE A 180 9.57 -0.95 3.51
C ILE A 180 10.32 -1.09 4.83
N GLU A 181 10.12 -0.17 5.76
CA GLU A 181 10.75 -0.25 7.08
C GLU A 181 9.77 -0.16 8.23
N GLY A 182 10.15 -0.77 9.34
CA GLY A 182 9.37 -0.68 10.57
C GLY A 182 9.99 -1.39 11.76
N THR A 183 9.26 -1.39 12.87
CA THR A 183 9.69 -2.05 14.11
C THR A 183 8.88 -3.30 14.41
N THR A 184 7.57 -3.18 14.63
CA THR A 184 6.68 -4.26 15.10
C THR A 184 5.48 -4.36 14.19
N ASP A 185 5.18 -5.59 13.70
CA ASP A 185 3.98 -5.87 12.89
C ASP A 185 3.81 -4.88 11.73
N PHE A 186 4.92 -4.44 11.15
CA PHE A 186 4.91 -3.27 10.29
C PHE A 186 4.33 -3.52 8.89
N ILE A 187 3.94 -4.78 8.59
CA ILE A 187 3.09 -5.16 7.46
C ILE A 187 1.95 -6.02 8.04
N PHE A 188 0.74 -5.48 8.11
CA PHE A 188 -0.37 -6.17 8.77
C PHE A 188 -1.70 -5.97 8.07
N GLY A 189 -2.64 -6.89 8.28
CA GLY A 189 -3.99 -6.82 7.72
C GLY A 189 -4.46 -8.11 7.05
N PRO A 190 -5.68 -8.10 6.45
CA PRO A 190 -6.36 -9.30 5.94
C PRO A 190 -6.22 -9.54 4.43
N SER A 191 -5.71 -8.58 3.64
CA SER A 191 -5.75 -8.65 2.18
C SER A 191 -4.79 -9.66 1.57
N THR A 192 -4.97 -9.95 0.28
CA THR A 192 -3.96 -10.61 -0.54
C THR A 192 -2.94 -9.57 -1.02
N ALA A 193 -1.67 -9.71 -0.61
CA ALA A 193 -0.62 -8.80 -1.03
C ALA A 193 0.62 -9.57 -1.52
N TRP A 194 1.10 -9.21 -2.70
CA TRP A 194 2.32 -9.75 -3.28
C TRP A 194 3.42 -8.70 -3.24
N PHE A 195 4.54 -9.05 -2.61
CA PHE A 195 5.74 -8.24 -2.53
C PHE A 195 6.80 -8.87 -3.43
N GLU A 196 7.16 -8.17 -4.50
CA GLU A 196 8.14 -8.61 -5.49
C GLU A 196 9.40 -7.78 -5.41
N ASN A 197 10.54 -8.42 -5.20
CA ASN A 197 11.84 -7.75 -5.21
C ASN A 197 11.90 -6.51 -4.27
N CYS A 198 11.29 -6.61 -3.09
CA CYS A 198 11.25 -5.52 -2.11
C CYS A 198 12.38 -5.63 -1.09
N ASP A 199 12.92 -4.48 -0.66
CA ASP A 199 13.81 -4.34 0.47
C ASP A 199 12.99 -4.14 1.75
N ILE A 200 13.10 -5.06 2.70
CA ILE A 200 12.39 -5.04 3.99
C ILE A 200 13.40 -4.76 5.10
N PHE A 201 13.30 -3.59 5.74
CA PHE A 201 14.25 -3.15 6.75
C PHE A 201 13.67 -3.19 8.17
N CYS A 202 14.24 -4.02 9.03
CA CYS A 202 13.79 -4.21 10.41
C CYS A 202 14.55 -3.27 11.36
N LYS A 203 13.84 -2.40 12.04
CA LYS A 203 14.38 -1.37 12.95
C LYS A 203 14.36 -1.78 14.43
N ALA A 204 13.88 -2.98 14.75
CA ALA A 204 13.80 -3.48 16.14
C ALA A 204 13.75 -5.01 16.19
N ASN A 205 14.07 -5.57 17.35
CA ASN A 205 13.89 -6.97 17.69
C ASN A 205 12.40 -7.28 17.87
N SER A 206 11.69 -7.57 16.76
CA SER A 206 10.25 -7.77 16.77
C SER A 206 9.78 -8.60 15.57
N TYR A 207 8.67 -8.23 14.94
CA TYR A 207 7.96 -9.00 13.91
C TYR A 207 7.82 -8.18 12.62
N ILE A 208 8.08 -8.82 11.46
CA ILE A 208 7.84 -8.20 10.15
C ILE A 208 6.34 -8.14 9.88
N THR A 209 5.65 -9.30 9.95
CA THR A 209 4.26 -9.41 9.53
C THR A 209 3.30 -9.78 10.66
N ALA A 210 2.06 -9.27 10.56
CA ALA A 210 0.92 -9.67 11.39
C ALA A 210 -0.32 -9.89 10.49
N ALA A 211 -0.36 -11.05 9.83
CA ALA A 211 -1.45 -11.37 8.90
C ALA A 211 -2.76 -11.69 9.63
N SER A 212 -3.88 -11.25 9.06
CA SER A 212 -5.23 -11.55 9.55
C SER A 212 -6.15 -12.08 8.44
N THR A 213 -5.57 -12.76 7.47
CA THR A 213 -6.28 -13.35 6.32
C THR A 213 -7.41 -14.25 6.78
N PRO A 214 -8.67 -14.07 6.33
CA PRO A 214 -9.79 -14.93 6.71
C PRO A 214 -9.69 -16.36 6.15
N GLN A 215 -10.53 -17.25 6.65
CA GLN A 215 -10.56 -18.65 6.26
C GLN A 215 -10.90 -18.85 4.78
N ASP A 216 -11.83 -18.06 4.26
CA ASP A 216 -12.35 -18.13 2.89
C ASP A 216 -11.46 -17.40 1.85
N VAL A 217 -10.39 -16.73 2.29
CA VAL A 217 -9.43 -16.06 1.41
C VAL A 217 -8.23 -16.99 1.19
N LEU A 218 -7.99 -17.37 -0.06
CA LEU A 218 -7.00 -18.39 -0.41
C LEU A 218 -5.56 -17.95 -0.14
N TYR A 219 -5.23 -16.70 -0.46
CA TYR A 219 -3.89 -16.14 -0.31
C TYR A 219 -3.90 -14.90 0.57
N GLY A 220 -2.84 -14.73 1.37
CA GLY A 220 -2.56 -13.52 2.15
C GLY A 220 -1.29 -12.85 1.66
N TYR A 221 -0.27 -12.76 2.49
CA TYR A 221 1.01 -12.14 2.15
C TYR A 221 1.95 -13.12 1.48
N ILE A 222 2.48 -12.71 0.34
CA ILE A 222 3.48 -13.46 -0.43
C ILE A 222 4.66 -12.54 -0.70
N PHE A 223 5.80 -12.86 -0.11
CA PHE A 223 7.08 -12.21 -0.36
C PHE A 223 7.86 -13.08 -1.33
N ASN A 224 8.15 -12.57 -2.51
CA ASN A 224 8.93 -13.27 -3.53
C ASN A 224 10.16 -12.46 -3.89
N ASN A 225 11.32 -13.12 -3.83
CA ASN A 225 12.60 -12.49 -4.15
C ASN A 225 12.89 -11.20 -3.37
N CYS A 226 12.40 -11.12 -2.12
CA CYS A 226 12.63 -9.96 -1.25
C CYS A 226 13.94 -10.08 -0.48
N HIS A 227 14.52 -8.94 -0.14
CA HIS A 227 15.74 -8.83 0.63
C HIS A 227 15.45 -8.25 2.01
N ILE A 228 15.67 -9.05 3.05
CA ILE A 228 15.45 -8.63 4.43
C ILE A 228 16.78 -8.14 5.04
N THR A 229 16.74 -6.95 5.62
CA THR A 229 17.90 -6.36 6.30
C THR A 229 17.49 -5.81 7.66
N THR A 230 18.47 -5.47 8.49
CA THR A 230 18.23 -4.99 9.86
C THR A 230 19.12 -3.81 10.20
N ALA A 231 18.69 -2.99 11.16
CA ALA A 231 19.55 -2.03 11.82
C ALA A 231 20.68 -2.75 12.57
N ALA A 232 21.79 -2.07 12.81
CA ALA A 232 23.00 -2.67 13.38
C ALA A 232 22.79 -3.29 14.76
N GLU A 233 21.91 -2.69 15.57
CA GLU A 233 21.58 -3.14 16.92
C GLU A 233 20.54 -4.27 16.98
N VAL A 234 19.97 -4.65 15.83
CA VAL A 234 18.94 -5.69 15.74
C VAL A 234 19.57 -7.06 15.55
N ASP A 235 19.22 -8.02 16.40
CA ASP A 235 19.76 -9.38 16.41
C ASP A 235 18.72 -10.51 16.43
N LYS A 236 17.42 -10.18 16.61
CA LYS A 236 16.34 -11.17 16.85
C LYS A 236 15.03 -10.74 16.23
N VAL A 237 14.77 -11.13 14.97
CA VAL A 237 13.57 -10.81 14.23
C VAL A 237 12.76 -12.07 13.92
N TYR A 238 11.44 -12.01 14.06
CA TYR A 238 10.54 -13.01 13.52
C TYR A 238 10.01 -12.57 12.15
N LEU A 239 9.85 -13.51 11.23
CA LEU A 239 9.19 -13.28 9.94
C LEU A 239 7.73 -12.83 10.12
N GLY A 240 7.10 -13.26 11.21
CA GLY A 240 5.77 -12.79 11.56
C GLY A 240 5.06 -13.61 12.62
N ARG A 241 3.82 -13.20 12.88
CA ARG A 241 2.90 -13.86 13.81
C ARG A 241 1.43 -13.73 13.32
N PRO A 242 0.55 -14.75 13.52
CA PRO A 242 -0.83 -14.68 13.07
C PRO A 242 -1.66 -13.76 14.00
N TRP A 243 -2.02 -12.57 13.52
CA TRP A 243 -2.87 -11.62 14.25
C TRP A 243 -4.30 -12.18 14.42
N ARG A 244 -4.78 -12.93 13.42
CA ARG A 244 -6.05 -13.65 13.47
C ARG A 244 -5.86 -15.09 13.05
N ASP A 245 -6.84 -15.93 13.36
CA ASP A 245 -6.92 -17.30 12.88
C ASP A 245 -6.89 -17.28 11.34
N TYR A 246 -6.32 -18.33 10.73
CA TYR A 246 -6.15 -18.48 9.28
C TYR A 246 -5.18 -17.48 8.62
N GLY A 247 -4.51 -16.60 9.38
CA GLY A 247 -3.49 -15.71 8.83
C GLY A 247 -2.56 -16.44 7.88
N TYR A 248 -2.28 -15.86 6.71
CA TYR A 248 -1.46 -16.46 5.66
C TYR A 248 -0.24 -15.59 5.39
N THR A 249 0.95 -16.17 5.50
CA THR A 249 2.21 -15.52 5.11
C THR A 249 3.16 -16.53 4.50
N LEU A 250 3.70 -16.21 3.33
CA LEU A 250 4.68 -17.00 2.60
C LEU A 250 5.90 -16.12 2.27
N PHE A 251 7.09 -16.57 2.67
CA PHE A 251 8.35 -16.05 2.15
C PHE A 251 8.94 -17.08 1.18
N MET A 252 9.20 -16.68 -0.07
CA MET A 252 9.81 -17.56 -1.05
C MET A 252 10.91 -16.86 -1.84
N ASN A 253 12.00 -17.57 -2.07
CA ASN A 253 13.19 -17.08 -2.78
C ASN A 253 13.83 -15.83 -2.14
N CYS A 254 13.58 -15.56 -0.88
CA CYS A 254 14.03 -14.37 -0.18
C CYS A 254 15.44 -14.55 0.42
N ASP A 255 16.15 -13.42 0.59
CA ASP A 255 17.38 -13.34 1.37
C ASP A 255 17.06 -13.06 2.83
N LEU A 256 17.37 -14.00 3.71
CA LEU A 256 17.09 -13.92 5.14
C LEU A 256 18.40 -13.77 5.91
N PRO A 257 18.63 -12.61 6.59
CA PRO A 257 19.86 -12.39 7.34
C PRO A 257 19.91 -13.21 8.63
N ARG A 258 21.08 -13.37 9.21
CA ARG A 258 21.32 -14.11 10.47
C ARG A 258 20.44 -13.69 11.64
N GLN A 259 19.93 -12.46 11.61
CA GLN A 259 19.05 -11.90 12.63
C GLN A 259 17.65 -12.51 12.63
N ILE A 260 17.26 -13.24 11.58
CA ILE A 260 16.01 -14.00 11.62
C ILE A 260 16.18 -15.16 12.61
N ARG A 261 15.29 -15.19 13.60
CA ARG A 261 15.31 -16.23 14.64
C ARG A 261 15.18 -17.63 14.04
N PRO A 262 15.84 -18.65 14.61
CA PRO A 262 15.74 -20.02 14.12
C PRO A 262 14.30 -20.53 14.06
N GLU A 263 13.45 -20.14 15.01
CA GLU A 263 12.03 -20.48 15.05
C GLU A 263 11.25 -19.89 13.87
N GLY A 264 11.74 -18.80 13.27
CA GLY A 264 11.19 -18.07 12.14
C GLY A 264 9.91 -17.32 12.44
N TRP A 265 8.98 -17.95 13.14
CA TRP A 265 7.64 -17.47 13.41
C TRP A 265 7.32 -17.50 14.90
N HIS A 266 6.40 -16.62 15.32
CA HIS A 266 5.95 -16.60 16.71
C HIS A 266 4.42 -16.72 16.76
N GLN A 267 3.90 -17.34 17.81
CA GLN A 267 2.47 -17.39 18.04
C GLN A 267 1.95 -16.04 18.57
N TRP A 268 0.84 -15.53 18.07
CA TRP A 268 0.13 -14.43 18.71
C TRP A 268 -0.61 -14.94 19.96
N ARG A 269 -1.29 -16.07 19.79
CA ARG A 269 -1.99 -16.83 20.81
C ARG A 269 -1.98 -18.31 20.43
N PRO A 270 -2.07 -19.23 21.40
CA PRO A 270 -1.94 -20.68 21.14
C PRO A 270 -2.95 -21.24 20.14
N GLU A 271 -4.18 -20.71 20.09
CA GLU A 271 -5.21 -21.19 19.18
C GLU A 271 -4.96 -20.79 17.73
N ALA A 272 -4.42 -19.60 17.51
CA ALA A 272 -4.20 -19.07 16.16
C ALA A 272 -3.26 -19.94 15.33
N VAL A 273 -2.29 -20.63 15.96
CA VAL A 273 -1.34 -21.50 15.24
C VAL A 273 -1.96 -22.78 14.70
N LYS A 274 -3.11 -23.20 15.22
CA LYS A 274 -3.82 -24.41 14.74
C LYS A 274 -4.33 -24.25 13.31
N THR A 275 -4.59 -23.02 12.88
CA THR A 275 -5.16 -22.69 11.58
C THR A 275 -4.28 -21.78 10.75
N ALA A 276 -3.16 -21.30 11.30
CA ALA A 276 -2.21 -20.42 10.62
C ALA A 276 -1.61 -21.09 9.37
N ARG A 277 -1.49 -20.32 8.28
CA ARG A 277 -0.94 -20.76 7.00
C ARG A 277 0.39 -20.04 6.74
N TYR A 278 1.39 -20.41 7.53
CA TYR A 278 2.71 -19.79 7.54
C TYR A 278 3.71 -20.71 6.86
N MET A 279 4.34 -20.22 5.79
CA MET A 279 5.11 -21.06 4.88
C MET A 279 6.39 -20.37 4.41
N GLU A 280 7.34 -21.21 4.02
CA GLU A 280 8.57 -20.78 3.38
C GLU A 280 8.90 -21.70 2.19
N TYR A 281 9.64 -21.14 1.20
CA TYR A 281 10.19 -21.92 0.10
C TYR A 281 11.48 -21.31 -0.41
N ASN A 282 12.53 -22.13 -0.52
CA ASN A 282 13.79 -21.79 -1.21
C ASN A 282 14.39 -20.45 -0.77
N ASN A 283 14.23 -20.07 0.50
CA ASN A 283 14.90 -18.90 1.05
C ASN A 283 16.40 -19.20 1.25
N ARG A 284 17.23 -18.18 1.21
CA ARG A 284 18.70 -18.27 1.33
C ARG A 284 19.23 -17.31 2.39
N GLY A 285 20.49 -17.46 2.75
CA GLY A 285 21.14 -16.69 3.80
C GLY A 285 21.14 -17.41 5.15
N GLU A 286 21.89 -16.89 6.12
CA GLU A 286 22.10 -17.52 7.44
C GLU A 286 20.82 -17.66 8.26
N GLY A 287 19.81 -16.79 8.01
CA GLY A 287 18.51 -16.84 8.66
C GLY A 287 17.53 -17.85 8.04
N ALA A 288 17.88 -18.52 6.94
CA ALA A 288 17.03 -19.51 6.26
C ALA A 288 17.14 -20.92 6.88
N ALA A 289 17.04 -21.04 8.21
CA ALA A 289 17.20 -22.27 8.99
C ALA A 289 15.90 -23.11 8.97
N ALA A 290 15.55 -23.69 7.82
CA ALA A 290 14.29 -24.41 7.59
C ALA A 290 14.04 -25.57 8.58
N ASP A 291 15.11 -26.24 9.02
CA ASP A 291 15.09 -27.37 9.97
C ASP A 291 14.78 -26.96 11.43
N LYS A 292 14.90 -25.66 11.74
CA LYS A 292 14.72 -25.12 13.10
C LYS A 292 13.41 -24.35 13.28
N ARG A 293 12.59 -24.29 12.23
CA ARG A 293 11.31 -23.56 12.28
C ARG A 293 10.32 -24.21 13.24
N VAL A 294 9.40 -23.40 13.75
CA VAL A 294 8.28 -23.91 14.57
C VAL A 294 7.50 -25.01 13.84
N ALA A 295 7.07 -26.04 14.55
CA ALA A 295 6.45 -27.22 13.97
C ALA A 295 5.09 -26.94 13.26
N TRP A 296 4.45 -25.84 13.55
CA TRP A 296 3.19 -25.44 12.92
C TRP A 296 3.36 -24.65 11.61
N SER A 297 4.59 -24.28 11.24
CA SER A 297 4.87 -23.70 9.92
C SER A 297 5.28 -24.79 8.92
N ARG A 298 5.27 -24.46 7.63
CA ARG A 298 5.53 -25.42 6.57
C ARG A 298 6.64 -24.95 5.62
N GLN A 299 7.47 -25.90 5.22
CA GLN A 299 8.30 -25.75 4.03
C GLN A 299 7.53 -26.27 2.82
N LEU A 300 7.33 -25.47 1.79
CA LEU A 300 6.66 -25.90 0.57
C LEU A 300 7.58 -26.78 -0.28
N THR A 301 7.00 -27.77 -0.94
CA THR A 301 7.65 -28.51 -2.01
C THR A 301 7.79 -27.66 -3.27
N LYS A 302 8.71 -27.99 -4.17
CA LYS A 302 8.84 -27.34 -5.49
C LYS A 302 7.53 -27.35 -6.27
N LYS A 303 6.77 -28.46 -6.23
CA LYS A 303 5.49 -28.60 -6.92
C LYS A 303 4.42 -27.64 -6.37
N GLU A 304 4.36 -27.45 -5.05
CA GLU A 304 3.45 -26.50 -4.40
C GLU A 304 3.83 -25.08 -4.75
N ALA A 305 5.11 -24.72 -4.62
CA ALA A 305 5.60 -23.37 -4.90
C ALA A 305 5.37 -22.96 -6.36
N GLN A 306 5.53 -23.86 -7.32
CA GLN A 306 5.25 -23.62 -8.74
C GLN A 306 3.77 -23.31 -9.03
N GLN A 307 2.86 -23.62 -8.11
CA GLN A 307 1.44 -23.29 -8.24
C GLN A 307 1.11 -21.89 -7.70
N ILE A 308 2.06 -21.22 -7.04
CA ILE A 308 1.87 -19.89 -6.45
C ILE A 308 2.61 -18.89 -7.35
N THR A 309 1.94 -18.43 -8.38
CA THR A 309 2.44 -17.41 -9.32
C THR A 309 1.64 -16.13 -9.18
N LEU A 310 2.26 -14.99 -9.49
CA LEU A 310 1.61 -13.67 -9.47
C LEU A 310 0.29 -13.70 -10.25
N GLU A 311 0.32 -14.23 -11.48
CA GLU A 311 -0.86 -14.33 -12.31
C GLU A 311 -1.96 -15.14 -11.62
N ARG A 312 -1.65 -16.36 -11.16
CA ARG A 312 -2.65 -17.21 -10.52
C ARG A 312 -3.24 -16.62 -9.25
N VAL A 313 -2.42 -15.93 -8.45
CA VAL A 313 -2.87 -15.28 -7.20
C VAL A 313 -3.84 -14.14 -7.49
N PHE A 314 -3.58 -13.35 -8.53
CA PHE A 314 -4.37 -12.15 -8.78
C PHE A 314 -5.51 -12.35 -9.78
N THR A 315 -5.50 -13.41 -10.61
CA THR A 315 -6.56 -13.66 -11.57
C THR A 315 -7.64 -14.64 -11.10
N LEU A 316 -7.64 -15.04 -9.84
CA LEU A 316 -8.61 -16.00 -9.30
C LEU A 316 -10.07 -15.61 -9.56
N ASN A 317 -10.38 -14.32 -9.49
CA ASN A 317 -11.76 -13.82 -9.57
C ASN A 317 -12.00 -12.93 -10.81
N ASP A 318 -10.94 -12.54 -11.52
CA ASP A 318 -11.00 -11.71 -12.72
C ASP A 318 -9.66 -11.77 -13.51
N THR A 319 -9.48 -10.89 -14.47
CA THR A 319 -8.30 -10.86 -15.34
C THR A 319 -7.22 -9.86 -14.90
N TRP A 320 -7.31 -9.30 -13.67
CA TRP A 320 -6.35 -8.29 -13.25
C TRP A 320 -4.94 -8.87 -13.06
N ASN A 321 -4.00 -8.28 -13.80
CA ASN A 321 -2.58 -8.60 -13.70
C ASN A 321 -1.80 -7.27 -13.65
N PRO A 322 -1.10 -6.97 -12.55
CA PRO A 322 -0.40 -5.69 -12.39
C PRO A 322 0.81 -5.51 -13.32
N ASN A 323 1.23 -6.55 -14.04
CA ASN A 323 2.31 -6.50 -15.04
C ASN A 323 1.79 -6.32 -16.48
N LYS A 324 0.51 -6.19 -16.66
CA LYS A 324 -0.17 -5.91 -17.92
C LYS A 324 -0.86 -4.55 -17.83
#